data_0653ae761a72340407cddbc8eb748b7e
#
_entry.id   0653ae761a72340407cddbc8eb748b7e
#
_cell.length_a   1.000
_cell.length_b   1.000
_cell.length_c   1.000
_cell.angle_alpha   90.00
_cell.angle_beta   90.00
_cell.angle_gamma   90.00
#
_symmetry.space_group_name_H-M   'P 1'
#
loop_
_entity.id
_entity.type
_entity.pdbx_description
1 polymer ?
#
loop_
_entity_poly.entity_id
_entity_poly.type
_entity_poly.pdbx_seq_one_letter_code
_entity_poly.pdbx_strand_id
1 'polypeptide(L)'
;TLAEIDRHTDAEIAEAVRSLAPKWLGRSRFYAQNTQDMDRVLARVLRGISAHYDARCKRTMVEFFFGPRHCQAFRPFESAVFVNKVPQRDRDVWVSPLRVCHCRQGHWTAEGYSLCTLPSGKLESFTKAVDCAMRDACGDRHPVKQTMDTKWILKLIDTEIQALLDEKKQAEQKKLRLDFGKLDAIRKNADITREKLIVDEDEAPLPEILPVEAPAVPAAHQPEVPGCPLNGQELRFLRCLLAGKPTDWLRQEGGLPAVLADSINEKLYDTFADTVLTVEDCPTVIEDYADELKEMVSL
;
A
#
# COMPACT_ATOMS: atom_id res chain seq x y z
N THR A 1 25.37 -11.87 4.25
CA THR A 1 24.23 -11.43 3.41
C THR A 1 24.65 -10.40 2.37
N LEU A 2 25.14 -9.20 2.76
CA LEU A 2 25.50 -8.16 1.78
C LEU A 2 26.71 -8.48 0.90
N ALA A 3 27.63 -9.35 1.33
CA ALA A 3 28.79 -9.78 0.53
C ALA A 3 28.44 -10.82 -0.54
N GLU A 4 27.31 -11.51 -0.40
CA GLU A 4 26.81 -12.54 -1.31
C GLU A 4 25.34 -12.27 -1.63
N ILE A 5 25.07 -11.03 -2.04
CA ILE A 5 23.69 -10.50 -2.14
C ILE A 5 22.81 -11.31 -3.11
N ASP A 6 23.39 -11.86 -4.16
CA ASP A 6 22.66 -12.63 -5.18
C ASP A 6 22.12 -13.97 -4.68
N ARG A 7 22.64 -14.46 -3.54
CA ARG A 7 22.20 -15.73 -2.92
C ARG A 7 21.06 -15.56 -1.93
N HIS A 8 20.68 -14.32 -1.65
CA HIS A 8 19.71 -14.01 -0.61
C HIS A 8 18.42 -13.44 -1.18
N THR A 9 17.33 -13.70 -0.48
CA THR A 9 16.01 -13.16 -0.79
C THR A 9 15.93 -11.66 -0.46
N ASP A 10 14.95 -10.96 -1.02
CA ASP A 10 14.73 -9.53 -0.75
C ASP A 10 14.51 -9.28 0.75
N ALA A 11 13.78 -10.17 1.42
CA ALA A 11 13.52 -10.06 2.85
C ALA A 11 14.79 -10.19 3.71
N GLU A 12 15.69 -11.12 3.37
CA GLU A 12 16.98 -11.32 4.08
C GLU A 12 17.93 -10.14 3.87
N ILE A 13 17.92 -9.56 2.66
CA ILE A 13 18.69 -8.35 2.35
C ILE A 13 18.17 -7.16 3.16
N ALA A 14 16.86 -6.96 3.16
CA ALA A 14 16.24 -5.89 3.92
C ALA A 14 16.48 -6.03 5.44
N GLU A 15 16.43 -7.26 5.98
CA GLU A 15 16.75 -7.52 7.38
C GLU A 15 18.22 -7.18 7.71
N ALA A 16 19.15 -7.55 6.84
CA ALA A 16 20.55 -7.17 6.98
C ALA A 16 20.72 -5.65 6.96
N VAL A 17 20.01 -4.94 6.09
CA VAL A 17 20.03 -3.46 6.06
C VAL A 17 19.46 -2.89 7.34
N ARG A 18 18.33 -3.38 7.85
CA ARG A 18 17.75 -2.94 9.11
C ARG A 18 18.70 -3.13 10.29
N SER A 19 19.42 -4.23 10.33
CA SER A 19 20.39 -4.49 11.40
C SER A 19 21.61 -3.58 11.34
N LEU A 20 22.06 -3.18 10.16
CA LEU A 20 23.25 -2.36 9.93
C LEU A 20 22.96 -0.85 9.90
N ALA A 21 21.74 -0.45 9.57
CA ALA A 21 21.27 0.92 9.47
C ALA A 21 19.86 1.10 10.10
N PRO A 22 19.70 0.89 11.42
CA PRO A 22 18.39 0.86 12.06
C PRO A 22 17.78 2.24 12.30
N LYS A 23 18.57 3.33 12.28
CA LYS A 23 18.12 4.65 12.77
C LYS A 23 17.02 5.25 11.91
N TRP A 24 17.21 5.26 10.59
CA TRP A 24 16.25 5.88 9.69
C TRP A 24 15.01 5.01 9.50
N LEU A 25 15.19 3.76 9.10
CA LEU A 25 14.08 2.84 8.82
C LEU A 25 13.20 2.62 10.05
N GLY A 26 13.79 2.52 11.25
CA GLY A 26 13.05 2.37 12.50
C GLY A 26 12.21 3.57 12.91
N ARG A 27 12.42 4.75 12.32
CA ARG A 27 11.69 5.99 12.61
C ARG A 27 10.73 6.41 11.49
N SER A 28 10.89 5.87 10.29
CA SER A 28 10.08 6.24 9.14
C SER A 28 8.69 5.59 9.21
N ARG A 29 7.66 6.41 9.40
CA ARG A 29 6.26 5.96 9.32
C ARG A 29 5.92 5.45 7.92
N PHE A 30 6.43 6.11 6.90
CA PHE A 30 6.24 5.70 5.51
C PHE A 30 6.78 4.30 5.27
N TYR A 31 8.00 4.00 5.77
CA TYR A 31 8.56 2.65 5.70
C TYR A 31 7.66 1.63 6.40
N ALA A 32 7.16 1.93 7.59
CA ALA A 32 6.28 1.02 8.35
C ALA A 32 4.98 0.69 7.60
N GLN A 33 4.43 1.66 6.85
CA GLN A 33 3.22 1.47 6.04
C GLN A 33 3.48 0.76 4.71
N ASN A 34 4.69 0.89 4.14
CA ASN A 34 5.06 0.40 2.81
C ASN A 34 6.23 -0.60 2.85
N THR A 35 6.37 -1.37 3.93
CA THR A 35 7.54 -2.23 4.20
C THR A 35 7.86 -3.15 3.03
N GLN A 36 6.85 -3.83 2.47
CA GLN A 36 7.05 -4.82 1.40
C GLN A 36 7.64 -4.19 0.12
N ASP A 37 7.14 -3.05 -0.28
CA ASP A 37 7.63 -2.34 -1.47
C ASP A 37 9.00 -1.74 -1.24
N MET A 38 9.21 -1.14 -0.08
CA MET A 38 10.48 -0.57 0.33
C MET A 38 11.57 -1.64 0.43
N ASP A 39 11.30 -2.78 1.03
CA ASP A 39 12.24 -3.90 1.13
C ASP A 39 12.61 -4.42 -0.26
N ARG A 40 11.65 -4.50 -1.17
CA ARG A 40 11.87 -4.92 -2.56
C ARG A 40 12.75 -3.92 -3.32
N VAL A 41 12.49 -2.63 -3.20
CA VAL A 41 13.32 -1.58 -3.82
C VAL A 41 14.72 -1.57 -3.22
N LEU A 42 14.85 -1.63 -1.89
CA LEU A 42 16.15 -1.70 -1.21
C LEU A 42 16.99 -2.87 -1.73
N ALA A 43 16.40 -4.06 -1.83
CA ALA A 43 17.10 -5.25 -2.32
C ALA A 43 17.51 -5.11 -3.80
N ARG A 44 16.62 -4.65 -4.68
CA ARG A 44 16.91 -4.46 -6.11
C ARG A 44 18.02 -3.43 -6.33
N VAL A 45 17.94 -2.29 -5.67
CA VAL A 45 18.96 -1.24 -5.78
C VAL A 45 20.31 -1.74 -5.26
N LEU A 46 20.35 -2.47 -4.15
CA LEU A 46 21.60 -3.03 -3.62
C LEU A 46 22.21 -4.07 -4.57
N ARG A 47 21.41 -4.92 -5.21
CA ARG A 47 21.91 -5.83 -6.27
C ARG A 47 22.47 -5.04 -7.45
N GLY A 48 21.78 -3.99 -7.88
CA GLY A 48 22.28 -3.10 -8.94
C GLY A 48 23.60 -2.42 -8.57
N ILE A 49 23.73 -2.00 -7.30
CA ILE A 49 25.00 -1.43 -6.78
C ILE A 49 26.09 -2.52 -6.76
N SER A 50 25.81 -3.73 -6.28
CA SER A 50 26.77 -4.84 -6.29
C SER A 50 27.26 -5.12 -7.71
N ALA A 51 26.35 -5.35 -8.65
CA ALA A 51 26.69 -5.60 -10.05
C ALA A 51 27.53 -4.48 -10.68
N HIS A 52 27.23 -3.21 -10.35
CA HIS A 52 28.03 -2.09 -10.82
C HIS A 52 29.47 -2.13 -10.30
N TYR A 53 29.67 -2.42 -8.99
CA TYR A 53 30.98 -2.51 -8.39
C TYR A 53 31.75 -3.70 -8.91
N ASP A 54 31.12 -4.85 -9.06
CA ASP A 54 31.73 -6.07 -9.59
C ASP A 54 32.20 -5.94 -11.04
N ALA A 55 31.40 -5.22 -11.85
CA ALA A 55 31.71 -5.02 -13.28
C ALA A 55 32.76 -3.92 -13.55
N ARG A 56 32.80 -2.87 -12.72
CA ARG A 56 33.53 -1.62 -13.08
C ARG A 56 34.55 -1.16 -12.05
N CYS A 57 34.55 -1.69 -10.86
CA CYS A 57 35.36 -1.19 -9.76
C CYS A 57 36.26 -2.28 -9.18
N LYS A 58 37.41 -1.87 -8.65
CA LYS A 58 38.28 -2.77 -7.86
C LYS A 58 37.76 -2.99 -6.44
N ARG A 59 36.82 -2.17 -5.99
CA ARG A 59 36.20 -2.23 -4.66
C ARG A 59 34.87 -2.95 -4.76
N THR A 60 34.52 -3.67 -3.71
CA THR A 60 33.20 -4.27 -3.57
C THR A 60 32.17 -3.26 -3.08
N MET A 61 30.87 -3.56 -3.25
CA MET A 61 29.79 -2.77 -2.67
C MET A 61 29.93 -2.65 -1.15
N VAL A 62 30.35 -3.72 -0.48
CA VAL A 62 30.53 -3.71 0.99
C VAL A 62 31.64 -2.74 1.38
N GLU A 63 32.75 -2.70 0.65
CA GLU A 63 33.81 -1.72 0.86
C GLU A 63 33.38 -0.27 0.57
N PHE A 64 32.44 -0.07 -0.31
CA PHE A 64 31.86 1.25 -0.53
C PHE A 64 31.12 1.76 0.72
N PHE A 65 30.30 0.93 1.34
CA PHE A 65 29.54 1.32 2.51
C PHE A 65 30.36 1.34 3.81
N PHE A 66 31.28 0.40 3.97
CA PHE A 66 31.98 0.17 5.23
C PHE A 66 33.49 0.42 5.17
N GLY A 67 33.98 0.93 4.04
CA GLY A 67 35.42 1.19 3.84
C GLY A 67 36.22 -0.08 3.51
N PRO A 68 37.52 0.06 3.23
CA PRO A 68 38.34 -1.08 2.86
C PRO A 68 38.44 -2.12 3.96
N ARG A 69 38.62 -3.39 3.57
CA ARG A 69 38.83 -4.51 4.48
C ARG A 69 40.25 -4.54 4.93
N HIS A 70 40.45 -4.71 6.23
CA HIS A 70 41.77 -4.77 6.85
C HIS A 70 41.91 -6.05 7.70
N CYS A 71 43.06 -6.66 7.65
CA CYS A 71 43.45 -7.72 8.56
C CYS A 71 44.71 -7.28 9.32
N GLN A 72 44.61 -7.24 10.63
CA GLN A 72 45.71 -6.80 11.49
C GLN A 72 45.92 -7.73 12.68
N ALA A 73 47.14 -7.83 13.16
CA ALA A 73 47.41 -8.54 14.39
C ALA A 73 46.62 -7.92 15.54
N PHE A 74 45.98 -8.77 16.32
CA PHE A 74 45.15 -8.38 17.45
C PHE A 74 45.64 -9.11 18.71
N ARG A 75 45.83 -8.38 19.79
CA ARG A 75 46.20 -8.96 21.10
C ARG A 75 45.00 -8.76 22.03
N PRO A 76 44.17 -9.78 22.22
CA PRO A 76 43.07 -9.69 23.18
C PRO A 76 43.67 -9.55 24.59
N PHE A 77 43.10 -8.62 25.36
CA PHE A 77 43.50 -8.35 26.73
C PHE A 77 44.96 -7.93 26.92
N GLU A 78 45.53 -7.13 26.02
CA GLU A 78 46.91 -6.65 26.09
C GLU A 78 47.25 -5.99 27.42
N SER A 79 46.27 -5.36 28.07
CA SER A 79 46.39 -4.72 29.39
C SER A 79 45.97 -5.64 30.56
N ALA A 80 45.60 -6.88 30.32
CA ALA A 80 45.16 -7.78 31.36
C ALA A 80 46.33 -8.39 32.11
N VAL A 81 46.25 -8.42 33.45
CA VAL A 81 47.27 -9.01 34.36
C VAL A 81 47.26 -10.56 34.26
N PHE A 82 46.17 -11.14 33.78
CA PHE A 82 46.03 -12.59 33.73
C PHE A 82 46.50 -13.15 32.39
N VAL A 83 47.51 -13.98 32.42
CA VAL A 83 48.01 -14.74 31.26
C VAL A 83 47.43 -16.16 31.33
N ASN A 84 46.60 -16.50 30.36
CA ASN A 84 46.13 -17.86 30.23
C ASN A 84 47.23 -18.74 29.61
N LYS A 85 47.75 -19.67 30.39
CA LYS A 85 48.81 -20.61 29.96
C LYS A 85 48.26 -21.81 29.17
N VAL A 86 46.94 -21.93 29.05
CA VAL A 86 46.33 -23.04 28.29
C VAL A 86 46.48 -22.74 26.80
N PRO A 87 46.96 -23.71 25.98
CA PRO A 87 47.04 -23.56 24.54
C PRO A 87 45.64 -23.22 24.00
N GLN A 88 45.56 -22.09 23.30
CA GLN A 88 44.26 -21.67 22.72
C GLN A 88 43.99 -22.49 21.46
N ARG A 89 42.79 -23.05 21.39
CA ARG A 89 42.34 -23.78 20.20
C ARG A 89 42.04 -22.80 19.07
N ASP A 90 42.27 -23.25 17.84
CA ASP A 90 41.89 -22.50 16.63
C ASP A 90 40.39 -22.25 16.63
N ARG A 91 40.00 -20.99 16.48
CA ARG A 91 38.61 -20.56 16.48
C ARG A 91 38.41 -19.20 15.82
N ASP A 92 37.21 -18.97 15.35
CA ASP A 92 36.76 -17.69 14.83
C ASP A 92 35.72 -17.11 15.78
N VAL A 93 35.87 -15.83 16.11
CA VAL A 93 34.97 -15.10 17.01
C VAL A 93 34.42 -13.88 16.26
N TRP A 94 33.15 -13.90 15.95
CA TRP A 94 32.46 -12.76 15.36
C TRP A 94 32.13 -11.74 16.45
N VAL A 95 32.74 -10.57 16.36
CA VAL A 95 32.50 -9.44 17.27
C VAL A 95 31.30 -8.63 16.79
N SER A 96 31.15 -8.54 15.48
CA SER A 96 30.01 -7.90 14.83
C SER A 96 29.83 -8.48 13.41
N PRO A 97 28.76 -8.19 12.72
CA PRO A 97 28.57 -8.59 11.31
C PRO A 97 29.70 -8.10 10.38
N LEU A 98 30.45 -7.09 10.80
CA LEU A 98 31.51 -6.44 10.03
C LEU A 98 32.92 -6.71 10.56
N ARG A 99 33.07 -7.49 11.65
CA ARG A 99 34.37 -7.76 12.29
C ARG A 99 34.42 -9.16 12.86
N VAL A 100 35.45 -9.89 12.48
CA VAL A 100 35.80 -11.23 12.99
C VAL A 100 37.22 -11.24 13.55
N CYS A 101 37.43 -11.99 14.64
CA CYS A 101 38.74 -12.26 15.20
C CYS A 101 39.07 -13.74 15.00
N HIS A 102 40.18 -14.03 14.38
CA HIS A 102 40.69 -15.37 14.15
C HIS A 102 41.80 -15.70 15.14
N CYS A 103 41.69 -16.83 15.81
CA CYS A 103 42.75 -17.41 16.57
C CYS A 103 43.34 -18.61 15.79
N ARG A 104 44.60 -18.58 15.49
CA ARG A 104 45.33 -19.70 14.85
C ARG A 104 46.63 -19.95 15.63
N GLN A 105 46.75 -21.15 16.17
CA GLN A 105 47.91 -21.54 16.99
C GLN A 105 48.23 -20.52 18.11
N GLY A 106 47.17 -19.95 18.72
CA GLY A 106 47.32 -18.93 19.78
C GLY A 106 47.60 -17.51 19.28
N HIS A 107 47.82 -17.31 17.99
CA HIS A 107 47.95 -15.98 17.39
C HIS A 107 46.58 -15.43 16.96
N TRP A 108 46.29 -14.21 17.36
CA TRP A 108 45.06 -13.55 17.03
C TRP A 108 45.26 -12.51 15.92
N THR A 109 44.36 -12.54 14.97
CA THR A 109 44.20 -11.48 13.96
C THR A 109 42.77 -10.98 13.98
N ALA A 110 42.60 -9.68 13.83
CA ALA A 110 41.28 -9.07 13.66
C ALA A 110 41.10 -8.66 12.20
N GLU A 111 40.08 -9.18 11.60
CA GLU A 111 39.65 -8.85 10.23
C GLU A 111 38.33 -8.10 10.26
N GLY A 112 38.26 -7.00 9.51
CA GLY A 112 37.06 -6.18 9.45
C GLY A 112 37.23 -5.01 8.51
N TYR A 113 36.14 -4.23 8.39
CA TYR A 113 36.12 -3.04 7.55
C TYR A 113 36.54 -1.81 8.36
N SER A 114 37.18 -0.82 7.70
CA SER A 114 37.70 0.39 8.37
C SER A 114 36.59 1.27 9.01
N LEU A 115 35.39 1.23 8.48
CA LEU A 115 34.22 1.94 9.01
C LEU A 115 33.24 0.95 9.67
N CYS A 116 33.77 0.12 10.59
CA CYS A 116 32.97 -0.93 11.26
C CYS A 116 32.12 -0.43 12.42
N THR A 117 31.95 0.89 12.59
CA THR A 117 31.04 1.46 13.58
C THR A 117 29.58 1.33 13.09
N LEU A 118 28.73 0.75 13.92
CA LEU A 118 27.28 0.66 13.66
C LEU A 118 26.56 1.77 14.45
N PRO A 119 25.54 2.36 13.85
CA PRO A 119 25.05 2.20 12.48
C PRO A 119 25.95 2.87 11.44
N SER A 120 26.03 2.28 10.24
CA SER A 120 26.80 2.84 9.15
C SER A 120 26.18 4.11 8.59
N GLY A 121 26.87 5.25 8.69
CA GLY A 121 26.37 6.54 8.22
C GLY A 121 26.05 6.57 6.71
N LYS A 122 26.85 5.88 5.87
CA LYS A 122 26.60 5.79 4.43
C LYS A 122 25.38 4.94 4.12
N LEU A 123 25.19 3.82 4.82
CA LEU A 123 24.02 2.95 4.63
C LEU A 123 22.74 3.64 5.13
N GLU A 124 22.82 4.40 6.24
CA GLU A 124 21.72 5.24 6.72
C GLU A 124 21.34 6.33 5.70
N SER A 125 22.33 6.96 5.07
CA SER A 125 22.06 7.95 4.01
C SER A 125 21.43 7.31 2.77
N PHE A 126 21.84 6.09 2.45
CA PHE A 126 21.25 5.30 1.36
C PHE A 126 19.79 4.92 1.66
N THR A 127 19.50 4.37 2.84
CA THR A 127 18.11 4.01 3.20
C THR A 127 17.19 5.23 3.24
N LYS A 128 17.72 6.37 3.70
CA LYS A 128 17.01 7.64 3.66
C LYS A 128 16.76 8.12 2.24
N ALA A 129 17.71 7.91 1.31
CA ALA A 129 17.54 8.28 -0.10
C ALA A 129 16.44 7.47 -0.78
N VAL A 130 16.38 6.16 -0.50
CA VAL A 130 15.32 5.29 -1.01
C VAL A 130 13.95 5.71 -0.45
N ASP A 131 13.86 5.99 0.86
CA ASP A 131 12.62 6.47 1.49
C ASP A 131 12.15 7.80 0.89
N CYS A 132 13.09 8.76 0.65
CA CYS A 132 12.79 10.03 0.00
C CYS A 132 12.20 9.83 -1.40
N ALA A 133 12.89 9.08 -2.26
CA ALA A 133 12.47 8.85 -3.63
C ALA A 133 11.13 8.07 -3.72
N MET A 134 10.91 7.11 -2.81
CA MET A 134 9.64 6.39 -2.75
C MET A 134 8.48 7.30 -2.34
N ARG A 135 8.68 8.21 -1.36
CA ARG A 135 7.68 9.21 -0.98
C ARG A 135 7.32 10.11 -2.15
N ASP A 136 8.33 10.63 -2.83
CA ASP A 136 8.13 11.51 -4.01
C ASP A 136 7.34 10.77 -5.10
N ALA A 137 7.65 9.50 -5.37
CA ALA A 137 6.99 8.69 -6.37
C ALA A 137 5.54 8.30 -5.99
N CYS A 138 5.26 8.17 -4.69
CA CYS A 138 3.91 7.85 -4.17
C CYS A 138 3.09 9.12 -3.86
N GLY A 139 3.64 10.32 -4.01
CA GLY A 139 2.95 11.58 -3.70
C GLY A 139 2.72 11.82 -2.20
N ASP A 140 3.61 11.30 -1.33
CA ASP A 140 3.50 11.52 0.12
C ASP A 140 3.63 13.01 0.47
N ARG A 141 2.76 13.51 1.35
CA ARG A 141 2.70 14.93 1.77
C ARG A 141 3.86 15.37 2.65
N HIS A 142 4.69 14.42 3.14
CA HIS A 142 5.79 14.70 4.06
C HIS A 142 7.14 14.49 3.37
N PRO A 143 7.64 15.50 2.63
CA PRO A 143 8.92 15.38 1.93
C PRO A 143 10.07 15.25 2.92
N VAL A 144 11.04 14.43 2.57
CA VAL A 144 12.27 14.21 3.33
C VAL A 144 13.44 14.80 2.57
N LYS A 145 14.31 15.54 3.25
CA LYS A 145 15.49 16.12 2.62
C LYS A 145 16.49 15.03 2.23
N GLN A 146 16.80 14.96 0.94
CA GLN A 146 17.83 14.09 0.39
C GLN A 146 19.22 14.43 0.96
N THR A 147 20.00 13.41 1.34
CA THR A 147 21.33 13.56 1.95
C THR A 147 22.43 12.79 1.23
N MET A 148 22.09 12.02 0.18
CA MET A 148 23.07 11.24 -0.57
C MET A 148 23.55 12.02 -1.80
N ASP A 149 24.89 12.12 -1.99
CA ASP A 149 25.47 12.91 -3.09
C ASP A 149 25.79 12.09 -4.33
N THR A 150 25.67 10.76 -4.28
CA THR A 150 26.07 9.85 -5.36
C THR A 150 25.00 9.78 -6.45
N LYS A 151 25.11 10.63 -7.48
CA LYS A 151 24.12 10.81 -8.56
C LYS A 151 23.71 9.51 -9.28
N TRP A 152 24.66 8.59 -9.53
CA TRP A 152 24.32 7.36 -10.25
C TRP A 152 23.49 6.40 -9.41
N ILE A 153 23.70 6.37 -8.07
CA ILE A 153 22.87 5.57 -7.15
C ILE A 153 21.46 6.16 -7.10
N LEU A 154 21.32 7.49 -7.06
CA LEU A 154 20.01 8.14 -7.11
C LEU A 154 19.24 7.79 -8.38
N LYS A 155 19.89 7.82 -9.55
CA LYS A 155 19.26 7.38 -10.80
C LYS A 155 18.86 5.90 -10.77
N LEU A 156 19.68 5.05 -10.14
CA LEU A 156 19.34 3.63 -10.01
C LEU A 156 18.12 3.45 -9.10
N ILE A 157 18.04 4.20 -8.00
CA ILE A 157 16.86 4.22 -7.12
C ILE A 157 15.61 4.60 -7.90
N ASP A 158 15.65 5.70 -8.63
CA ASP A 158 14.52 6.17 -9.45
C ASP A 158 14.10 5.12 -10.49
N THR A 159 15.08 4.47 -11.15
CA THR A 159 14.81 3.42 -12.14
C THR A 159 14.08 2.22 -11.53
N GLU A 160 14.54 1.75 -10.37
CA GLU A 160 13.93 0.58 -9.69
C GLU A 160 12.54 0.89 -9.11
N ILE A 161 12.33 2.13 -8.65
CA ILE A 161 11.02 2.60 -8.20
C ILE A 161 10.04 2.63 -9.36
N GLN A 162 10.41 3.19 -10.50
CA GLN A 162 9.56 3.22 -11.70
C GLN A 162 9.23 1.81 -12.17
N ALA A 163 10.21 0.92 -12.20
CA ALA A 163 9.98 -0.49 -12.54
C ALA A 163 8.95 -1.16 -11.60
N LEU A 164 9.04 -0.90 -10.28
CA LEU A 164 8.07 -1.40 -9.32
C LEU A 164 6.65 -0.85 -9.57
N LEU A 165 6.53 0.45 -9.82
CA LEU A 165 5.24 1.08 -10.10
C LEU A 165 4.63 0.56 -11.41
N ASP A 166 5.43 0.34 -12.43
CA ASP A 166 4.98 -0.21 -13.71
C ASP A 166 4.55 -1.68 -13.56
N GLU A 167 5.26 -2.49 -12.76
CA GLU A 167 4.85 -3.85 -12.40
C GLU A 167 3.47 -3.86 -11.71
N LYS A 168 3.22 -2.92 -10.77
CA LYS A 168 1.94 -2.79 -10.10
C LYS A 168 0.82 -2.42 -11.06
N LYS A 169 1.03 -1.40 -11.90
CA LYS A 169 0.07 -1.00 -12.93
C LYS A 169 -0.28 -2.16 -13.88
N GLN A 170 0.72 -2.92 -14.32
CA GLN A 170 0.49 -4.09 -15.16
C GLN A 170 -0.28 -5.19 -14.45
N ALA A 171 -0.01 -5.41 -13.15
CA ALA A 171 -0.74 -6.38 -12.35
C ALA A 171 -2.21 -5.98 -12.17
N GLU A 172 -2.49 -4.70 -11.95
CA GLU A 172 -3.85 -4.14 -11.87
C GLU A 172 -4.58 -4.27 -13.21
N GLN A 173 -3.94 -3.90 -14.32
CA GLN A 173 -4.51 -4.06 -15.66
C GLN A 173 -4.84 -5.51 -16.00
N LYS A 174 -4.00 -6.46 -15.57
CA LYS A 174 -4.29 -7.89 -15.75
C LYS A 174 -5.51 -8.34 -14.95
N LYS A 175 -5.67 -7.84 -13.70
CA LYS A 175 -6.87 -8.10 -12.90
C LYS A 175 -8.12 -7.57 -13.57
N LEU A 176 -8.08 -6.33 -14.07
CA LEU A 176 -9.20 -5.72 -14.80
C LEU A 176 -9.57 -6.50 -16.06
N ARG A 177 -8.60 -6.97 -16.85
CA ARG A 177 -8.88 -7.80 -18.04
C ARG A 177 -9.56 -9.13 -17.69
N LEU A 178 -9.23 -9.75 -16.57
CA LEU A 178 -9.88 -10.97 -16.11
C LEU A 178 -11.36 -10.73 -15.74
N ASP A 179 -11.67 -9.57 -15.15
CA ASP A 179 -13.05 -9.22 -14.79
C ASP A 179 -13.91 -8.90 -16.02
N PHE A 180 -13.36 -8.29 -17.06
CA PHE A 180 -14.07 -8.12 -18.35
C PHE A 180 -14.45 -9.45 -18.99
N GLY A 181 -13.62 -10.48 -18.89
CA GLY A 181 -13.96 -11.81 -19.38
C GLY A 181 -15.15 -12.44 -18.63
N LYS A 182 -15.30 -12.16 -17.32
CA LYS A 182 -16.49 -12.55 -16.56
C LYS A 182 -17.73 -11.78 -16.99
N LEU A 183 -17.61 -10.49 -17.28
CA LEU A 183 -18.71 -9.67 -17.77
C LEU A 183 -19.27 -10.16 -19.11
N ASP A 184 -18.41 -10.57 -20.04
CA ASP A 184 -18.84 -11.15 -21.32
C ASP A 184 -19.57 -12.48 -21.13
N ALA A 185 -19.15 -13.30 -20.18
CA ALA A 185 -19.84 -14.54 -19.83
C ALA A 185 -21.22 -14.25 -19.18
N ILE A 186 -21.31 -13.25 -18.31
CA ILE A 186 -22.57 -12.83 -17.69
C ILE A 186 -23.51 -12.25 -18.75
N ARG A 187 -23.02 -11.42 -19.69
CA ARG A 187 -23.82 -10.88 -20.80
C ARG A 187 -24.38 -12.00 -21.68
N LYS A 188 -23.53 -12.95 -22.10
CA LYS A 188 -23.99 -14.10 -22.88
C LYS A 188 -25.04 -14.94 -22.16
N ASN A 189 -24.89 -15.16 -20.86
CA ASN A 189 -25.87 -15.85 -20.05
C ASN A 189 -27.19 -15.05 -19.91
N ALA A 190 -27.10 -13.73 -19.78
CA ALA A 190 -28.27 -12.84 -19.76
C ALA A 190 -29.01 -12.86 -21.10
N ASP A 191 -28.30 -12.83 -22.23
CA ASP A 191 -28.90 -12.92 -23.57
C ASP A 191 -29.60 -14.27 -23.80
N ILE A 192 -28.97 -15.38 -23.39
CA ILE A 192 -29.61 -16.72 -23.45
C ILE A 192 -30.84 -16.80 -22.56
N THR A 193 -30.84 -16.15 -21.40
CA THR A 193 -31.96 -16.12 -20.48
C THR A 193 -33.08 -15.26 -21.07
N ARG A 194 -32.74 -14.13 -21.71
CA ARG A 194 -33.68 -13.26 -22.40
C ARG A 194 -34.37 -13.96 -23.58
N GLU A 195 -33.59 -14.68 -24.43
CA GLU A 195 -34.15 -15.46 -25.53
C GLU A 195 -35.10 -16.56 -25.04
N LYS A 196 -34.79 -17.20 -23.89
CA LYS A 196 -35.66 -18.21 -23.28
C LYS A 196 -36.92 -17.64 -22.65
N LEU A 197 -36.94 -16.34 -22.32
CA LEU A 197 -38.07 -15.64 -21.72
C LEU A 197 -38.94 -14.89 -22.77
N ILE A 198 -38.44 -14.77 -24.01
CA ILE A 198 -39.28 -14.31 -25.12
C ILE A 198 -40.12 -15.53 -25.52
N VAL A 199 -41.28 -15.67 -24.90
CA VAL A 199 -42.36 -16.52 -25.35
C VAL A 199 -42.99 -15.78 -26.51
N ASP A 200 -43.09 -16.40 -27.69
CA ASP A 200 -43.80 -15.87 -28.83
C ASP A 200 -45.24 -15.56 -28.40
N GLU A 201 -45.56 -14.29 -28.25
CA GLU A 201 -46.92 -13.78 -28.05
C GLU A 201 -47.64 -13.68 -29.39
N ASP A 202 -47.60 -14.73 -30.22
CA ASP A 202 -48.51 -14.87 -31.34
C ASP A 202 -49.50 -15.99 -31.03
N GLU A 203 -50.76 -15.59 -30.96
CA GLU A 203 -51.99 -16.36 -30.85
C GLU A 203 -52.59 -16.60 -29.46
N ALA A 204 -53.17 -15.52 -28.88
CA ALA A 204 -54.46 -15.65 -28.18
C ALA A 204 -55.22 -14.31 -28.20
N PRO A 205 -56.51 -14.29 -28.52
CA PRO A 205 -57.27 -13.03 -28.56
C PRO A 205 -57.46 -12.47 -27.15
N LEU A 206 -57.21 -11.19 -27.03
CA LEU A 206 -57.38 -10.39 -25.82
C LEU A 206 -58.79 -10.53 -25.25
N PRO A 207 -59.04 -10.88 -24.00
CA PRO A 207 -60.27 -10.59 -23.32
C PRO A 207 -60.33 -9.07 -23.02
N GLU A 208 -61.37 -8.43 -23.46
CA GLU A 208 -61.73 -7.07 -23.13
C GLU A 208 -61.74 -6.86 -21.61
N ILE A 209 -60.75 -6.16 -21.09
CA ILE A 209 -60.71 -5.79 -19.67
C ILE A 209 -61.42 -4.45 -19.55
N LEU A 210 -62.61 -4.51 -18.97
CA LEU A 210 -63.30 -3.34 -18.43
C LEU A 210 -62.40 -2.60 -17.42
N PRO A 211 -62.44 -1.25 -17.37
CA PRO A 211 -61.58 -0.49 -16.45
C PRO A 211 -62.04 -0.73 -15.01
N VAL A 212 -61.20 -1.44 -14.26
CA VAL A 212 -61.35 -1.49 -12.81
C VAL A 212 -60.68 -0.25 -12.27
N GLU A 213 -61.43 0.62 -11.66
CA GLU A 213 -60.97 1.76 -10.87
C GLU A 213 -59.99 1.26 -9.81
N ALA A 214 -58.77 1.74 -9.87
CA ALA A 214 -57.81 1.56 -8.80
C ALA A 214 -58.26 2.36 -7.57
N PRO A 215 -58.23 1.76 -6.37
CA PRO A 215 -58.51 2.52 -5.16
C PRO A 215 -57.43 3.56 -4.95
N ALA A 216 -57.83 4.81 -4.88
CA ALA A 216 -56.97 5.94 -4.53
C ALA A 216 -56.35 5.73 -3.16
N VAL A 217 -55.05 5.56 -3.11
CA VAL A 217 -54.26 5.68 -1.87
C VAL A 217 -54.11 7.17 -1.60
N PRO A 218 -54.47 7.68 -0.42
CA PRO A 218 -54.38 9.11 -0.15
C PRO A 218 -52.90 9.52 -0.12
N ALA A 219 -52.50 10.35 -1.08
CA ALA A 219 -51.23 11.06 -1.07
C ALA A 219 -51.19 11.98 0.16
N ALA A 220 -50.45 11.58 1.17
CA ALA A 220 -50.06 12.49 2.24
C ALA A 220 -49.08 13.51 1.64
N HIS A 221 -49.58 14.72 1.39
CA HIS A 221 -48.75 15.87 1.07
C HIS A 221 -47.75 16.13 2.20
N GLN A 222 -46.50 15.77 2.00
CA GLN A 222 -45.40 16.30 2.80
C GLN A 222 -44.78 17.46 2.01
N PRO A 223 -44.33 18.54 2.71
CA PRO A 223 -43.87 19.76 2.05
C PRO A 223 -42.61 19.48 1.22
N GLU A 224 -42.75 19.74 -0.07
CA GLU A 224 -41.60 19.81 -0.99
C GLU A 224 -40.76 21.02 -0.63
N VAL A 225 -39.49 20.83 -0.36
CA VAL A 225 -38.54 21.92 -0.19
C VAL A 225 -38.21 22.47 -1.57
N PRO A 226 -38.51 23.77 -1.86
CA PRO A 226 -38.26 24.36 -3.17
C PRO A 226 -36.78 24.34 -3.49
N GLY A 227 -36.40 23.61 -4.55
CA GLY A 227 -35.02 23.55 -5.06
C GLY A 227 -34.23 22.26 -4.73
N CYS A 228 -34.82 21.29 -4.05
CA CYS A 228 -34.20 19.98 -3.81
C CYS A 228 -34.73 18.92 -4.78
N PRO A 229 -33.87 18.19 -5.50
CA PRO A 229 -34.31 17.18 -6.48
C PRO A 229 -34.84 15.89 -5.84
N LEU A 230 -34.82 15.78 -4.51
CA LEU A 230 -35.19 14.60 -3.73
C LEU A 230 -36.73 14.56 -3.48
N ASN A 231 -37.30 13.36 -3.57
CA ASN A 231 -38.71 13.15 -3.19
C ASN A 231 -38.89 13.12 -1.66
N GLY A 232 -40.16 13.17 -1.20
CA GLY A 232 -40.45 13.24 0.25
C GLY A 232 -39.92 12.06 1.05
N GLN A 233 -39.83 10.85 0.48
CA GLN A 233 -39.31 9.65 1.13
C GLN A 233 -37.79 9.68 1.22
N GLU A 234 -37.12 10.13 0.16
CA GLU A 234 -35.68 10.34 0.09
C GLU A 234 -35.23 11.43 1.07
N LEU A 235 -35.95 12.55 1.13
CA LEU A 235 -35.70 13.62 2.10
C LEU A 235 -35.86 13.15 3.54
N ARG A 236 -36.88 12.37 3.84
CA ARG A 236 -37.08 11.79 5.17
C ARG A 236 -35.95 10.83 5.54
N PHE A 237 -35.50 10.00 4.59
CA PHE A 237 -34.42 9.06 4.78
C PHE A 237 -33.09 9.80 5.03
N LEU A 238 -32.75 10.78 4.20
CA LEU A 238 -31.55 11.59 4.35
C LEU A 238 -31.53 12.36 5.69
N ARG A 239 -32.65 12.93 6.11
CA ARG A 239 -32.79 13.56 7.43
C ARG A 239 -32.57 12.60 8.60
N CYS A 240 -33.03 11.34 8.47
CA CYS A 240 -32.78 10.33 9.49
C CYS A 240 -31.31 9.97 9.57
N LEU A 241 -30.61 9.83 8.44
CA LEU A 241 -29.18 9.55 8.41
C LEU A 241 -28.34 10.71 8.99
N LEU A 242 -28.64 11.95 8.62
CA LEU A 242 -27.95 13.13 9.15
C LEU A 242 -28.18 13.36 10.65
N ALA A 243 -29.35 12.96 11.15
CA ALA A 243 -29.69 13.04 12.58
C ALA A 243 -29.27 11.81 13.39
N GLY A 244 -28.63 10.81 12.78
CA GLY A 244 -28.25 9.56 13.45
C GLY A 244 -29.43 8.74 13.97
N LYS A 245 -30.64 8.90 13.38
CA LYS A 245 -31.85 8.21 13.78
C LYS A 245 -32.00 6.87 13.07
N PRO A 246 -32.63 5.85 13.70
CA PRO A 246 -32.84 4.55 13.08
C PRO A 246 -33.74 4.67 11.85
N THR A 247 -33.41 3.91 10.79
CA THR A 247 -34.13 3.89 9.51
C THR A 247 -35.04 2.65 9.35
N ASP A 248 -35.35 1.95 10.44
CA ASP A 248 -36.15 0.70 10.46
C ASP A 248 -37.57 0.86 9.90
N TRP A 249 -38.11 2.09 9.94
CA TRP A 249 -39.39 2.42 9.35
C TRP A 249 -39.48 2.13 7.85
N LEU A 250 -38.33 2.27 7.13
CA LEU A 250 -38.23 2.04 5.71
C LEU A 250 -38.50 0.58 5.32
N ARG A 251 -37.98 -0.36 6.13
CA ARG A 251 -38.25 -1.79 5.95
C ARG A 251 -39.69 -2.17 6.21
N GLN A 252 -40.36 -1.45 7.14
CA GLN A 252 -41.78 -1.65 7.41
C GLN A 252 -42.66 -1.15 6.27
N GLU A 253 -42.21 -0.12 5.53
CA GLU A 253 -42.89 0.41 4.33
C GLU A 253 -42.51 -0.36 3.04
N GLY A 254 -41.70 -1.46 3.14
CA GLY A 254 -41.29 -2.29 2.01
C GLY A 254 -40.12 -1.71 1.20
N GLY A 255 -39.48 -0.65 1.67
CA GLY A 255 -38.32 -0.01 1.03
C GLY A 255 -37.00 -0.65 1.41
N LEU A 256 -36.06 -0.65 0.47
CA LEU A 256 -34.68 -1.10 0.71
C LEU A 256 -33.77 0.12 0.92
N PRO A 257 -33.07 0.24 2.06
CA PRO A 257 -32.18 1.38 2.34
C PRO A 257 -31.11 1.61 1.27
N ALA A 258 -30.54 0.54 0.71
CA ALA A 258 -29.52 0.63 -0.34
C ALA A 258 -30.08 1.25 -1.63
N VAL A 259 -31.29 0.89 -2.04
CA VAL A 259 -31.95 1.43 -3.26
C VAL A 259 -32.24 2.92 -3.10
N LEU A 260 -32.68 3.34 -1.90
CA LEU A 260 -32.90 4.76 -1.64
C LEU A 260 -31.59 5.55 -1.60
N ALA A 261 -30.53 4.99 -1.04
CA ALA A 261 -29.22 5.61 -1.03
C ALA A 261 -28.67 5.79 -2.45
N ASP A 262 -28.82 4.78 -3.32
CA ASP A 262 -28.43 4.87 -4.73
C ASP A 262 -29.23 5.95 -5.46
N SER A 263 -30.54 6.00 -5.27
CA SER A 263 -31.42 7.01 -5.88
C SER A 263 -31.05 8.44 -5.42
N ILE A 264 -30.68 8.62 -4.17
CA ILE A 264 -30.21 9.92 -3.64
C ILE A 264 -28.88 10.29 -4.27
N ASN A 265 -27.91 9.37 -4.33
CA ASN A 265 -26.61 9.60 -4.96
C ASN A 265 -26.78 9.98 -6.44
N GLU A 266 -27.64 9.30 -7.19
CA GLU A 266 -27.92 9.61 -8.59
C GLU A 266 -28.48 11.03 -8.78
N LYS A 267 -29.46 11.42 -7.96
CA LYS A 267 -30.10 12.74 -8.05
C LYS A 267 -29.23 13.89 -7.58
N LEU A 268 -28.31 13.63 -6.63
CA LEU A 268 -27.39 14.64 -6.10
C LEU A 268 -26.05 14.66 -6.85
N TYR A 269 -25.81 13.72 -7.76
CA TYR A 269 -24.56 13.66 -8.53
C TYR A 269 -24.30 14.94 -9.33
N ASP A 270 -25.33 15.53 -9.92
CA ASP A 270 -25.19 16.79 -10.68
C ASP A 270 -24.81 17.99 -9.78
N THR A 271 -25.10 17.91 -8.49
CA THR A 271 -24.83 18.99 -7.51
C THR A 271 -23.47 18.84 -6.86
N PHE A 272 -23.09 17.61 -6.49
CA PHE A 272 -21.86 17.32 -5.73
C PHE A 272 -20.74 16.72 -6.59
N ALA A 273 -21.02 16.27 -7.80
CA ALA A 273 -20.13 15.56 -8.73
C ALA A 273 -19.47 14.31 -8.11
N ASP A 274 -20.05 13.78 -7.02
CA ASP A 274 -19.59 12.62 -6.29
C ASP A 274 -20.74 11.93 -5.55
N THR A 275 -20.49 10.75 -4.98
CA THR A 275 -21.44 10.04 -4.12
C THR A 275 -21.43 10.65 -2.71
N VAL A 276 -22.62 10.96 -2.18
CA VAL A 276 -22.79 11.60 -0.86
C VAL A 276 -23.15 10.60 0.25
N LEU A 277 -23.62 9.40 -0.15
CA LEU A 277 -23.95 8.29 0.77
C LEU A 277 -23.16 7.05 0.41
N THR A 278 -22.64 6.32 1.42
CA THR A 278 -22.09 4.98 1.22
C THR A 278 -23.22 3.97 1.02
N VAL A 279 -23.03 3.02 0.08
CA VAL A 279 -24.03 1.97 -0.24
C VAL A 279 -23.48 0.63 0.27
N GLU A 280 -23.24 0.54 1.58
CA GLU A 280 -22.91 -0.70 2.27
C GLU A 280 -24.18 -1.27 2.96
N ASP A 281 -24.05 -2.31 3.75
CA ASP A 281 -25.19 -2.95 4.45
C ASP A 281 -26.06 -1.97 5.27
N CYS A 282 -25.45 -0.87 5.74
CA CYS A 282 -26.13 0.26 6.37
C CYS A 282 -25.62 1.55 5.72
N PRO A 283 -26.43 2.24 4.87
CA PRO A 283 -26.02 3.49 4.26
C PRO A 283 -25.68 4.56 5.30
N THR A 284 -24.56 5.23 5.11
CA THR A 284 -24.09 6.33 5.97
C THR A 284 -23.73 7.55 5.14
N VAL A 285 -23.89 8.74 5.72
CA VAL A 285 -23.49 9.99 5.08
C VAL A 285 -21.96 10.11 5.11
N ILE A 286 -21.36 10.47 3.99
CA ILE A 286 -19.93 10.74 3.90
C ILE A 286 -19.66 12.07 4.62
N GLU A 287 -18.74 12.06 5.59
CA GLU A 287 -18.49 13.19 6.51
C GLU A 287 -18.14 14.49 5.77
N ASP A 288 -17.46 14.41 4.64
CA ASP A 288 -17.03 15.57 3.84
C ASP A 288 -18.22 16.37 3.29
N TYR A 289 -19.38 15.73 3.06
CA TYR A 289 -20.60 16.37 2.51
C TYR A 289 -21.69 16.61 3.56
N ALA A 290 -21.45 16.22 4.83
CA ALA A 290 -22.49 16.26 5.85
C ALA A 290 -23.02 17.66 6.14
N ASP A 291 -22.20 18.69 6.11
CA ASP A 291 -22.61 20.06 6.42
C ASP A 291 -23.37 20.70 5.24
N GLU A 292 -22.94 20.46 4.00
CA GLU A 292 -23.62 20.93 2.80
C GLU A 292 -25.00 20.26 2.64
N LEU A 293 -25.10 18.96 2.96
CA LEU A 293 -26.34 18.22 2.96
C LEU A 293 -27.32 18.73 4.03
N LYS A 294 -26.83 19.14 5.23
CA LYS A 294 -27.68 19.76 6.27
C LYS A 294 -28.25 21.08 5.81
N GLU A 295 -27.43 21.94 5.16
CA GLU A 295 -27.89 23.20 4.59
C GLU A 295 -28.97 23.01 3.52
N MET A 296 -28.74 22.04 2.59
CA MET A 296 -29.70 21.73 1.53
C MET A 296 -31.03 21.18 2.04
N VAL A 297 -31.02 20.40 3.12
CA VAL A 297 -32.24 19.78 3.70
C VAL A 297 -32.87 20.69 4.76
N SER A 298 -32.32 21.88 5.02
CA SER A 298 -32.81 22.88 5.99
C SER A 298 -33.08 22.27 7.37
N LEU A 299 -32.06 21.62 7.92
CA LEU A 299 -32.04 21.09 9.29
C LEU A 299 -31.49 22.11 10.26
#